data_4fbb6bb8b0db0138f824e5f407b4b173
#
_entry.id   4fbb6bb8b0db0138f824e5f407b4b173
#
_cell.length_a   1.000
_cell.length_b   1.000
_cell.length_c   1.000
_cell.angle_alpha   90.00
_cell.angle_beta   90.00
_cell.angle_gamma   90.00
#
_symmetry.space_group_name_H-M   'P 1'
#
loop_
_entity.id
_entity.type
_entity.pdbx_description
1 polymer ?
#
loop_
_entity_poly.entity_id
_entity_poly.type
_entity_poly.pdbx_seq_one_letter_code
_entity_poly.pdbx_strand_id
1 'polypeptide(L)'
;MISLFRKGSVLAGDIKLAHSIFALPFALLAAFLAPGIGTAPAPGIAPGQLLLIVLCMFFARTYAMLTNRLLDRSFDAANPRTAGRALPAGRVKPRDVIFVILLCAIGLIACAAAFGPLYQNYYPLLASPLVLLWLGAYAVAKRFTPLAHFILGGALGLSPLAAGLAVQPASLASPPLWLLAGFVLLWVGGFDIIYALQDIEHDQREGLHSIPARLGRGKSLLTAKFVHLLALLLLVLVMRTSPALRTPHIPGTDMSWFSLGVVLVAALLLIEHRAAQRNRFTLAFFTLNGLIALLLAAAGVADVLLMM
;
A
#
# COMPACT_ATOMS: atom_id res chain seq x y z
N MET A 1 -19.35 -27.84 -13.56
CA MET A 1 -18.06 -27.62 -12.86
C MET A 1 -17.32 -26.49 -13.56
N ILE A 2 -17.23 -25.29 -12.98
CA ILE A 2 -16.51 -24.14 -13.55
C ILE A 2 -15.02 -24.53 -13.56
N SER A 3 -14.35 -24.47 -14.73
CA SER A 3 -12.93 -24.80 -14.85
C SER A 3 -12.09 -23.95 -13.88
N LEU A 4 -10.96 -24.44 -13.41
CA LEU A 4 -10.03 -23.74 -12.49
C LEU A 4 -9.64 -22.36 -13.07
N PHE A 5 -9.50 -22.28 -14.39
CA PHE A 5 -9.19 -21.04 -15.13
C PHE A 5 -10.30 -19.98 -14.98
N ARG A 6 -11.57 -20.38 -15.07
CA ARG A 6 -12.71 -19.47 -14.92
C ARG A 6 -12.87 -18.96 -13.50
N LYS A 7 -12.55 -19.80 -12.50
CA LYS A 7 -12.51 -19.37 -11.09
C LYS A 7 -11.40 -18.36 -10.82
N GLY A 8 -10.21 -18.58 -11.39
CA GLY A 8 -9.08 -17.66 -11.32
C GLY A 8 -9.40 -16.29 -11.92
N SER A 9 -10.05 -16.23 -13.08
CA SER A 9 -10.45 -14.95 -13.70
C SER A 9 -11.52 -14.20 -12.88
N VAL A 10 -12.47 -14.92 -12.27
CA VAL A 10 -13.49 -14.33 -11.39
C VAL A 10 -12.84 -13.74 -10.14
N LEU A 11 -11.89 -14.47 -9.51
CA LEU A 11 -11.17 -13.96 -8.35
C LEU A 11 -10.27 -12.78 -8.70
N ALA A 12 -9.56 -12.82 -9.83
CA ALA A 12 -8.72 -11.71 -10.30
C ALA A 12 -9.54 -10.43 -10.54
N GLY A 13 -10.75 -10.55 -11.09
CA GLY A 13 -11.69 -9.45 -11.21
C GLY A 13 -12.16 -8.89 -9.85
N ASP A 14 -12.40 -9.78 -8.90
CA ASP A 14 -12.93 -9.42 -7.57
C ASP A 14 -11.87 -8.71 -6.69
N ILE A 15 -10.58 -9.07 -6.80
CA ILE A 15 -9.47 -8.45 -6.05
C ILE A 15 -8.97 -7.14 -6.68
N LYS A 16 -9.49 -6.77 -7.85
CA LYS A 16 -9.12 -5.53 -8.57
C LYS A 16 -7.61 -5.29 -8.56
N LEU A 17 -6.85 -6.09 -9.33
CA LEU A 17 -5.38 -6.01 -9.42
C LEU A 17 -4.87 -4.58 -9.66
N ALA A 18 -5.64 -3.72 -10.32
CA ALA A 18 -5.33 -2.31 -10.51
C ALA A 18 -5.04 -1.54 -9.20
N HIS A 19 -5.57 -2.00 -8.05
CA HIS A 19 -5.25 -1.39 -6.75
C HIS A 19 -3.83 -1.68 -6.24
N SER A 20 -3.03 -2.53 -6.93
CA SER A 20 -1.59 -2.70 -6.65
C SER A 20 -0.81 -1.40 -6.83
N ILE A 21 -1.37 -0.44 -7.55
CA ILE A 21 -0.85 0.91 -7.76
C ILE A 21 -0.62 1.69 -6.44
N PHE A 22 -1.24 1.30 -5.33
CA PHE A 22 -1.09 2.03 -4.06
C PHE A 22 0.15 1.64 -3.25
N ALA A 23 0.75 0.46 -3.46
CA ALA A 23 1.88 -0.01 -2.66
C ALA A 23 3.12 -0.31 -3.51
N LEU A 24 2.94 -0.92 -4.70
CA LEU A 24 4.06 -1.30 -5.56
C LEU A 24 4.98 -0.12 -5.94
N PRO A 25 4.48 1.07 -6.30
CA PRO A 25 5.33 2.21 -6.62
C PRO A 25 6.27 2.59 -5.47
N PHE A 26 5.80 2.53 -4.22
CA PHE A 26 6.63 2.85 -3.05
C PHE A 26 7.63 1.74 -2.71
N ALA A 27 7.30 0.48 -2.97
CA ALA A 27 8.26 -0.62 -2.88
C ALA A 27 9.40 -0.43 -3.89
N LEU A 28 9.07 -0.05 -5.14
CA LEU A 28 10.06 0.23 -6.16
C LEU A 28 10.92 1.46 -5.80
N LEU A 29 10.30 2.56 -5.40
CA LEU A 29 11.04 3.75 -4.95
C LEU A 29 12.02 3.40 -3.82
N ALA A 30 11.58 2.66 -2.81
CA ALA A 30 12.43 2.23 -1.70
C ALA A 30 13.56 1.30 -2.16
N ALA A 31 13.30 0.41 -3.12
CA ALA A 31 14.30 -0.46 -3.70
C ALA A 31 15.43 0.34 -4.38
N PHE A 32 15.08 1.40 -5.12
CA PHE A 32 16.06 2.27 -5.75
C PHE A 32 16.79 3.19 -4.75
N LEU A 33 16.11 3.62 -3.68
CA LEU A 33 16.73 4.44 -2.63
C LEU A 33 17.70 3.66 -1.74
N ALA A 34 17.40 2.40 -1.45
CA ALA A 34 18.12 1.61 -0.45
C ALA A 34 19.64 1.52 -0.68
N PRO A 35 20.18 1.33 -1.91
CA PRO A 35 21.62 1.30 -2.14
C PRO A 35 22.35 2.59 -1.78
N GLY A 36 21.69 3.74 -1.92
CA GLY A 36 22.25 5.07 -1.59
C GLY A 36 22.11 5.45 -0.11
N ILE A 37 21.51 4.58 0.73
CA ILE A 37 21.35 4.82 2.15
C ILE A 37 22.38 4.00 2.92
N GLY A 38 23.34 4.68 3.55
CA GLY A 38 24.38 4.04 4.34
C GLY A 38 25.74 4.70 4.13
N THR A 39 26.77 4.18 4.80
CA THR A 39 28.13 4.73 4.83
C THR A 39 29.04 4.18 3.72
N ALA A 40 28.62 3.13 3.01
CA ALA A 40 29.37 2.51 1.93
C ALA A 40 28.56 2.55 0.64
N PRO A 41 29.20 2.88 -0.53
CA PRO A 41 28.54 2.74 -1.80
C PRO A 41 28.13 1.27 -2.01
N ALA A 42 26.84 1.03 -2.14
CA ALA A 42 26.32 -0.28 -2.47
C ALA A 42 26.21 -0.44 -3.99
N PRO A 43 26.37 -1.66 -4.53
CA PRO A 43 26.07 -1.90 -5.92
C PRO A 43 24.60 -1.54 -6.19
N GLY A 44 24.30 -1.02 -7.39
CA GLY A 44 22.94 -0.74 -7.82
C GLY A 44 22.05 -1.97 -7.71
N ILE A 45 20.73 -1.77 -7.77
CA ILE A 45 19.76 -2.85 -7.69
C ILE A 45 19.86 -3.80 -8.89
N ALA A 46 19.95 -5.11 -8.64
CA ALA A 46 19.94 -6.12 -9.69
C ALA A 46 18.51 -6.34 -10.25
N PRO A 47 18.33 -6.55 -11.56
CA PRO A 47 17.01 -6.82 -12.14
C PRO A 47 16.27 -7.98 -11.50
N GLY A 48 16.98 -9.02 -11.06
CA GLY A 48 16.40 -10.15 -10.36
C GLY A 48 15.84 -9.80 -8.97
N GLN A 49 16.46 -8.85 -8.25
CA GLN A 49 15.91 -8.34 -6.99
C GLN A 49 14.59 -7.60 -7.23
N LEU A 50 14.53 -6.75 -8.28
CA LEU A 50 13.29 -6.07 -8.66
C LEU A 50 12.18 -7.07 -9.01
N LEU A 51 12.50 -8.11 -9.79
CA LEU A 51 11.54 -9.17 -10.13
C LEU A 51 11.01 -9.86 -8.89
N LEU A 52 11.87 -10.25 -7.95
CA LEU A 52 11.48 -10.89 -6.70
C LEU A 52 10.61 -9.96 -5.83
N ILE A 53 10.95 -8.67 -5.75
CA ILE A 53 10.14 -7.66 -5.04
C ILE A 53 8.74 -7.58 -5.66
N VAL A 54 8.63 -7.48 -6.99
CA VAL A 54 7.33 -7.43 -7.69
C VAL A 54 6.51 -8.68 -7.44
N LEU A 55 7.14 -9.87 -7.47
CA LEU A 55 6.47 -11.14 -7.18
C LEU A 55 6.01 -11.21 -5.71
N CYS A 56 6.86 -10.81 -4.76
CA CYS A 56 6.46 -10.71 -3.34
C CYS A 56 5.25 -9.77 -3.18
N MET A 57 5.27 -8.60 -3.81
CA MET A 57 4.15 -7.65 -3.76
C MET A 57 2.87 -8.21 -4.37
N PHE A 58 2.97 -8.96 -5.47
CA PHE A 58 1.83 -9.64 -6.10
C PHE A 58 1.20 -10.67 -5.15
N PHE A 59 2.02 -11.56 -4.56
CA PHE A 59 1.54 -12.58 -3.62
C PHE A 59 1.01 -11.97 -2.33
N ALA A 60 1.73 -11.01 -1.74
CA ALA A 60 1.31 -10.32 -0.52
C ALA A 60 -0.05 -9.64 -0.68
N ARG A 61 -0.24 -8.92 -1.80
CA ARG A 61 -1.49 -8.25 -2.09
C ARG A 61 -2.63 -9.23 -2.32
N THR A 62 -2.41 -10.26 -3.13
CA THR A 62 -3.44 -11.28 -3.41
C THR A 62 -3.85 -11.99 -2.13
N TYR A 63 -2.88 -12.38 -1.30
CA TYR A 63 -3.11 -12.94 0.04
C TYR A 63 -3.97 -12.01 0.89
N ALA A 64 -3.57 -10.76 1.04
CA ALA A 64 -4.24 -9.76 1.86
C ALA A 64 -5.71 -9.54 1.42
N MET A 65 -5.93 -9.34 0.13
CA MET A 65 -7.27 -9.08 -0.43
C MET A 65 -8.18 -10.28 -0.31
N LEU A 66 -7.69 -11.50 -0.61
CA LEU A 66 -8.51 -12.72 -0.50
C LEU A 66 -8.82 -13.06 0.96
N THR A 67 -7.86 -12.85 1.87
CA THR A 67 -8.09 -13.02 3.32
C THR A 67 -9.17 -12.06 3.81
N ASN A 68 -9.11 -10.78 3.42
CA ASN A 68 -10.15 -9.81 3.73
C ASN A 68 -11.52 -10.24 3.17
N ARG A 69 -11.61 -10.66 1.89
CA ARG A 69 -12.86 -11.16 1.30
C ARG A 69 -13.44 -12.38 2.01
N LEU A 70 -12.56 -13.31 2.40
CA LEU A 70 -12.97 -14.54 3.09
C LEU A 70 -13.54 -14.23 4.49
N LEU A 71 -12.83 -13.38 5.24
CA LEU A 71 -13.22 -13.03 6.61
C LEU A 71 -14.46 -12.11 6.63
N ASP A 72 -14.58 -11.18 5.70
CA ASP A 72 -15.70 -10.24 5.64
C ASP A 72 -16.91 -10.77 4.84
N ARG A 73 -16.94 -12.04 4.40
CA ARG A 73 -17.99 -12.57 3.51
C ARG A 73 -19.41 -12.36 4.00
N SER A 74 -19.64 -12.45 5.32
CA SER A 74 -20.98 -12.24 5.92
C SER A 74 -21.36 -10.76 5.93
N PHE A 75 -20.46 -9.88 6.31
CA PHE A 75 -20.65 -8.42 6.25
C PHE A 75 -20.82 -7.93 4.80
N ASP A 76 -20.04 -8.50 3.87
CA ASP A 76 -20.14 -8.19 2.43
C ASP A 76 -21.50 -8.62 1.86
N ALA A 77 -22.07 -9.72 2.33
CA ALA A 77 -23.40 -10.18 1.90
C ALA A 77 -24.53 -9.27 2.40
N ALA A 78 -24.38 -8.68 3.59
CA ALA A 78 -25.34 -7.76 4.18
C ALA A 78 -25.27 -6.33 3.59
N ASN A 79 -24.17 -5.97 2.93
CA ASN A 79 -23.99 -4.65 2.33
C ASN A 79 -24.37 -4.65 0.84
N PRO A 80 -25.41 -3.87 0.41
CA PRO A 80 -25.85 -3.81 -0.99
C PRO A 80 -24.72 -3.48 -1.98
N ARG A 81 -23.70 -2.68 -1.57
CA ARG A 81 -22.56 -2.31 -2.40
C ARG A 81 -21.63 -3.48 -2.68
N THR A 82 -21.54 -4.46 -1.78
CA THR A 82 -20.58 -5.57 -1.84
C THR A 82 -21.21 -6.95 -1.97
N ALA A 83 -22.53 -7.09 -1.83
CA ALA A 83 -23.26 -8.35 -1.98
C ALA A 83 -23.03 -9.04 -3.33
N GLY A 84 -22.75 -8.27 -4.39
CA GLY A 84 -22.41 -8.79 -5.72
C GLY A 84 -20.97 -9.33 -5.87
N ARG A 85 -20.12 -9.32 -4.83
CA ARG A 85 -18.78 -9.92 -4.87
C ARG A 85 -18.83 -11.43 -5.04
N ALA A 86 -17.73 -12.03 -5.50
CA ALA A 86 -17.71 -13.44 -5.89
C ALA A 86 -18.08 -14.42 -4.75
N LEU A 87 -17.58 -14.19 -3.52
CA LEU A 87 -17.86 -15.01 -2.36
C LEU A 87 -19.30 -14.85 -1.85
N PRO A 88 -19.80 -13.64 -1.53
CA PRO A 88 -21.19 -13.43 -1.11
C PRO A 88 -22.20 -13.92 -2.14
N ALA A 89 -21.94 -13.71 -3.43
CA ALA A 89 -22.80 -14.14 -4.52
C ALA A 89 -22.73 -15.65 -4.84
N GLY A 90 -21.92 -16.42 -4.09
CA GLY A 90 -21.80 -17.88 -4.28
C GLY A 90 -21.09 -18.31 -5.58
N ARG A 91 -20.48 -17.37 -6.32
CA ARG A 91 -19.75 -17.67 -7.59
C ARG A 91 -18.46 -18.45 -7.38
N VAL A 92 -17.86 -18.37 -6.19
CA VAL A 92 -16.71 -19.16 -5.75
C VAL A 92 -16.95 -19.69 -4.36
N LYS A 93 -16.41 -20.88 -4.08
CA LYS A 93 -16.54 -21.51 -2.76
C LYS A 93 -15.43 -21.03 -1.82
N PRO A 94 -15.68 -20.90 -0.51
CA PRO A 94 -14.64 -20.52 0.47
C PRO A 94 -13.38 -21.40 0.40
N ARG A 95 -13.51 -22.69 0.17
CA ARG A 95 -12.39 -23.63 0.02
C ARG A 95 -11.47 -23.27 -1.16
N ASP A 96 -12.03 -22.78 -2.28
CA ASP A 96 -11.25 -22.40 -3.45
C ASP A 96 -10.42 -21.12 -3.14
N VAL A 97 -11.01 -20.19 -2.36
CA VAL A 97 -10.33 -18.96 -1.91
C VAL A 97 -9.23 -19.29 -0.89
N ILE A 98 -9.49 -20.18 0.08
CA ILE A 98 -8.47 -20.64 1.04
C ILE A 98 -7.29 -21.27 0.31
N PHE A 99 -7.55 -22.10 -0.70
CA PHE A 99 -6.48 -22.70 -1.50
C PHE A 99 -5.58 -21.65 -2.16
N VAL A 100 -6.18 -20.60 -2.76
CA VAL A 100 -5.40 -19.51 -3.38
C VAL A 100 -4.65 -18.68 -2.33
N ILE A 101 -5.26 -18.43 -1.16
CA ILE A 101 -4.58 -17.76 -0.03
C ILE A 101 -3.31 -18.52 0.38
N LEU A 102 -3.41 -19.85 0.53
CA LEU A 102 -2.27 -20.69 0.89
C LEU A 102 -1.18 -20.69 -0.20
N LEU A 103 -1.57 -20.78 -1.48
CA LEU A 103 -0.64 -20.64 -2.59
C LEU A 103 0.09 -19.30 -2.58
N CYS A 104 -0.62 -18.21 -2.29
CA CYS A 104 -0.01 -16.88 -2.22
C CYS A 104 0.94 -16.76 -1.01
N ALA A 105 0.60 -17.34 0.14
CA ALA A 105 1.49 -17.38 1.29
C ALA A 105 2.77 -18.16 0.99
N ILE A 106 2.65 -19.34 0.38
CA ILE A 106 3.80 -20.15 -0.05
C ILE A 106 4.62 -19.40 -1.10
N GLY A 107 3.97 -18.78 -2.10
CA GLY A 107 4.65 -18.00 -3.14
C GLY A 107 5.44 -16.82 -2.58
N LEU A 108 4.86 -16.09 -1.61
CA LEU A 108 5.56 -15.01 -0.91
C LEU A 108 6.80 -15.52 -0.18
N ILE A 109 6.65 -16.58 0.62
CA ILE A 109 7.77 -17.18 1.37
C ILE A 109 8.85 -17.70 0.41
N ALA A 110 8.48 -18.37 -0.69
CA ALA A 110 9.41 -18.87 -1.68
C ALA A 110 10.21 -17.75 -2.38
N CYS A 111 9.52 -16.65 -2.78
CA CYS A 111 10.20 -15.49 -3.36
C CYS A 111 11.11 -14.80 -2.33
N ALA A 112 10.69 -14.68 -1.07
CA ALA A 112 11.50 -14.14 0.00
C ALA A 112 12.72 -15.03 0.32
N ALA A 113 12.55 -16.35 0.28
CA ALA A 113 13.64 -17.32 0.48
C ALA A 113 14.68 -17.25 -0.65
N ALA A 114 14.26 -16.97 -1.89
CA ALA A 114 15.17 -16.89 -3.04
C ALA A 114 16.23 -15.77 -2.90
N PHE A 115 15.98 -14.73 -2.09
CA PHE A 115 17.00 -13.72 -1.80
C PHE A 115 18.23 -14.29 -1.08
N GLY A 116 18.07 -15.36 -0.28
CA GLY A 116 19.18 -16.02 0.43
C GLY A 116 20.26 -16.53 -0.51
N PRO A 117 19.98 -17.55 -1.33
CA PRO A 117 20.98 -18.13 -2.24
C PRO A 117 21.40 -17.20 -3.37
N LEU A 118 20.50 -16.32 -3.88
CA LEU A 118 20.81 -15.47 -5.03
C LEU A 118 21.58 -14.18 -4.65
N TYR A 119 21.33 -13.63 -3.45
CA TYR A 119 21.86 -12.32 -3.03
C TYR A 119 22.48 -12.34 -1.64
N GLN A 120 22.66 -13.51 -1.01
CA GLN A 120 23.19 -13.69 0.36
C GLN A 120 22.41 -12.90 1.40
N ASN A 121 21.10 -12.69 1.18
CA ASN A 121 20.21 -11.92 2.05
C ASN A 121 19.02 -12.78 2.52
N TYR A 122 19.09 -13.27 3.74
CA TYR A 122 18.03 -14.09 4.37
C TYR A 122 16.99 -13.28 5.15
N TYR A 123 17.17 -11.96 5.31
CA TYR A 123 16.24 -11.11 6.05
C TYR A 123 14.82 -11.08 5.48
N PRO A 124 14.58 -11.08 4.15
CA PRO A 124 13.22 -11.17 3.60
C PRO A 124 12.49 -12.43 4.02
N LEU A 125 13.19 -13.58 4.04
CA LEU A 125 12.61 -14.84 4.53
C LEU A 125 12.23 -14.73 6.01
N LEU A 126 13.11 -14.21 6.87
CA LEU A 126 12.85 -14.05 8.29
C LEU A 126 11.69 -13.09 8.58
N ALA A 127 11.52 -12.05 7.77
CA ALA A 127 10.44 -11.07 7.90
C ALA A 127 9.10 -11.59 7.35
N SER A 128 9.09 -12.53 6.41
CA SER A 128 7.89 -12.95 5.68
C SER A 128 6.75 -13.49 6.57
N PRO A 129 6.99 -14.26 7.66
CA PRO A 129 5.91 -14.69 8.53
C PRO A 129 5.23 -13.53 9.26
N LEU A 130 6.00 -12.53 9.70
CA LEU A 130 5.46 -11.34 10.37
C LEU A 130 4.62 -10.50 9.40
N VAL A 131 5.08 -10.35 8.15
CA VAL A 131 4.32 -9.68 7.08
C VAL A 131 2.99 -10.39 6.84
N LEU A 132 3.00 -11.72 6.66
CA LEU A 132 1.77 -12.50 6.48
C LEU A 132 0.81 -12.37 7.66
N LEU A 133 1.33 -12.40 8.89
CA LEU A 133 0.53 -12.19 10.10
C LEU A 133 -0.16 -10.83 10.09
N TRP A 134 0.59 -9.75 9.79
CA TRP A 134 0.03 -8.40 9.72
C TRP A 134 -1.01 -8.28 8.62
N LEU A 135 -0.72 -8.82 7.42
CA LEU A 135 -1.63 -8.85 6.28
C LEU A 135 -2.89 -9.70 6.53
N GLY A 136 -2.84 -10.67 7.43
CA GLY A 136 -4.03 -11.41 7.91
C GLY A 136 -4.82 -10.62 8.95
N ALA A 137 -4.11 -10.02 9.92
CA ALA A 137 -4.72 -9.34 11.06
C ALA A 137 -5.47 -8.06 10.68
N TYR A 138 -4.98 -7.27 9.70
CA TYR A 138 -5.66 -6.03 9.31
C TYR A 138 -7.09 -6.25 8.84
N ALA A 139 -7.38 -7.41 8.24
CA ALA A 139 -8.70 -7.73 7.70
C ALA A 139 -9.82 -7.76 8.76
N VAL A 140 -9.47 -8.05 10.02
CA VAL A 140 -10.43 -8.09 11.13
C VAL A 140 -10.41 -6.83 12.00
N ALA A 141 -9.48 -5.92 11.78
CA ALA A 141 -9.22 -4.79 12.66
C ALA A 141 -10.46 -3.91 12.90
N LYS A 142 -11.30 -3.66 11.87
CA LYS A 142 -12.52 -2.84 11.98
C LYS A 142 -13.58 -3.43 12.91
N ARG A 143 -13.46 -4.71 13.32
CA ARG A 143 -14.35 -5.35 14.28
C ARG A 143 -14.02 -4.96 15.72
N PHE A 144 -12.81 -4.46 15.97
CA PHE A 144 -12.30 -4.22 17.31
C PHE A 144 -11.88 -2.78 17.56
N THR A 145 -11.45 -2.05 16.50
CA THR A 145 -10.84 -0.74 16.68
C THR A 145 -11.13 0.24 15.54
N PRO A 146 -11.33 1.55 15.86
CA PRO A 146 -11.43 2.60 14.84
C PRO A 146 -10.09 2.89 14.16
N LEU A 147 -8.96 2.37 14.70
CA LEU A 147 -7.65 2.48 14.09
C LEU A 147 -7.45 1.55 12.88
N ALA A 148 -8.49 0.79 12.48
CA ALA A 148 -8.46 -0.13 11.34
C ALA A 148 -7.90 0.51 10.06
N HIS A 149 -8.21 1.79 9.80
CA HIS A 149 -7.68 2.56 8.67
C HIS A 149 -6.15 2.69 8.70
N PHE A 150 -5.58 2.90 9.88
CA PHE A 150 -4.12 3.00 10.06
C PHE A 150 -3.45 1.62 10.08
N ILE A 151 -4.14 0.58 10.54
CA ILE A 151 -3.66 -0.81 10.47
C ILE A 151 -3.58 -1.25 9.00
N LEU A 152 -4.56 -0.87 8.16
CA LEU A 152 -4.50 -1.02 6.71
C LEU A 152 -3.36 -0.19 6.12
N GLY A 153 -3.23 1.08 6.52
CA GLY A 153 -2.14 1.94 6.11
C GLY A 153 -0.78 1.36 6.45
N GLY A 154 -0.63 0.76 7.64
CA GLY A 154 0.56 0.03 8.06
C GLY A 154 0.87 -1.18 7.18
N ALA A 155 -0.17 -1.93 6.77
CA ALA A 155 0.01 -3.07 5.86
C ALA A 155 0.63 -2.65 4.51
N LEU A 156 0.22 -1.48 3.97
CA LEU A 156 0.84 -0.92 2.77
C LEU A 156 2.20 -0.27 3.08
N GLY A 157 2.33 0.38 4.23
CA GLY A 157 3.58 1.00 4.72
C GLY A 157 4.73 0.01 4.97
N LEU A 158 4.42 -1.29 5.14
CA LEU A 158 5.46 -2.33 5.17
C LEU A 158 6.17 -2.48 3.82
N SER A 159 5.55 -2.06 2.69
CA SER A 159 6.13 -2.29 1.36
C SER A 159 7.49 -1.59 1.13
N PRO A 160 7.70 -0.30 1.47
CA PRO A 160 9.01 0.32 1.36
C PRO A 160 10.06 -0.28 2.31
N LEU A 161 9.66 -0.69 3.53
CA LEU A 161 10.58 -1.32 4.47
C LEU A 161 11.02 -2.71 3.98
N ALA A 162 10.07 -3.52 3.50
CA ALA A 162 10.35 -4.85 2.96
C ALA A 162 11.23 -4.79 1.71
N ALA A 163 11.00 -3.81 0.82
CA ALA A 163 11.83 -3.62 -0.36
C ALA A 163 13.24 -3.16 -0.01
N GLY A 164 13.39 -2.21 0.93
CA GLY A 164 14.68 -1.78 1.45
C GLY A 164 15.45 -2.93 2.09
N LEU A 165 14.78 -3.71 2.96
CA LEU A 165 15.34 -4.91 3.59
C LEU A 165 15.82 -5.94 2.56
N ALA A 166 15.08 -6.09 1.45
CA ALA A 166 15.41 -7.05 0.40
C ALA A 166 16.63 -6.63 -0.43
N VAL A 167 16.83 -5.33 -0.65
CA VAL A 167 17.95 -4.81 -1.45
C VAL A 167 19.18 -4.56 -0.58
N GLN A 168 19.04 -3.79 0.50
CA GLN A 168 20.11 -3.35 1.39
C GLN A 168 19.61 -3.31 2.83
N PRO A 169 19.79 -4.37 3.64
CA PRO A 169 19.29 -4.42 5.03
C PRO A 169 19.77 -3.25 5.90
N ALA A 170 21.01 -2.79 5.70
CA ALA A 170 21.57 -1.65 6.43
C ALA A 170 20.82 -0.34 6.17
N SER A 171 20.05 -0.23 5.08
CA SER A 171 19.23 0.96 4.80
C SER A 171 18.18 1.24 5.87
N LEU A 172 17.75 0.21 6.61
CA LEU A 172 16.79 0.35 7.71
C LEU A 172 17.41 0.95 8.99
N ALA A 173 18.72 1.10 9.06
CA ALA A 173 19.38 1.83 10.16
C ALA A 173 19.22 3.36 10.02
N SER A 174 18.71 3.86 8.91
CA SER A 174 18.56 5.28 8.58
C SER A 174 17.09 5.69 8.39
N PRO A 175 16.73 6.97 8.64
CA PRO A 175 15.35 7.42 8.66
C PRO A 175 14.55 7.35 7.34
N PRO A 176 15.14 7.51 6.12
CA PRO A 176 14.35 7.77 4.91
C PRO A 176 13.26 6.74 4.62
N LEU A 177 13.57 5.44 4.75
CA LEU A 177 12.60 4.38 4.47
C LEU A 177 11.50 4.28 5.54
N TRP A 178 11.81 4.56 6.80
CA TRP A 178 10.82 4.63 7.88
C TRP A 178 9.88 5.82 7.71
N LEU A 179 10.40 6.97 7.31
CA LEU A 179 9.61 8.16 7.00
C LEU A 179 8.70 7.91 5.78
N LEU A 180 9.20 7.22 4.75
CA LEU A 180 8.40 6.83 3.59
C LEU A 180 7.30 5.82 3.99
N ALA A 181 7.61 4.86 4.85
CA ALA A 181 6.63 3.92 5.40
C ALA A 181 5.55 4.66 6.22
N GLY A 182 5.96 5.60 7.05
CA GLY A 182 5.05 6.48 7.81
C GLY A 182 4.17 7.34 6.91
N PHE A 183 4.73 7.92 5.83
CA PHE A 183 3.96 8.61 4.81
C PHE A 183 2.89 7.69 4.22
N VAL A 184 3.25 6.50 3.76
CA VAL A 184 2.31 5.53 3.17
C VAL A 184 1.24 5.15 4.18
N LEU A 185 1.61 4.90 5.44
CA LEU A 185 0.66 4.57 6.52
C LEU A 185 -0.40 5.66 6.69
N LEU A 186 0.03 6.92 6.83
CA LEU A 186 -0.87 8.04 7.07
C LEU A 186 -1.69 8.39 5.82
N TRP A 187 -1.06 8.42 4.65
CA TRP A 187 -1.74 8.69 3.39
C TRP A 187 -2.83 7.66 3.10
N VAL A 188 -2.52 6.35 3.24
CA VAL A 188 -3.50 5.27 3.08
C VAL A 188 -4.59 5.37 4.13
N GLY A 189 -4.24 5.60 5.41
CA GLY A 189 -5.21 5.79 6.48
C GLY A 189 -6.18 6.92 6.18
N GLY A 190 -5.68 8.05 5.68
CA GLY A 190 -6.49 9.22 5.32
C GLY A 190 -7.46 8.95 4.18
N PHE A 191 -7.01 8.37 3.07
CA PHE A 191 -7.91 8.08 1.96
C PHE A 191 -8.88 6.93 2.27
N ASP A 192 -8.51 5.98 3.12
CA ASP A 192 -9.41 4.90 3.54
C ASP A 192 -10.52 5.41 4.47
N ILE A 193 -10.23 6.40 5.33
CA ILE A 193 -11.26 7.14 6.09
C ILE A 193 -12.26 7.80 5.11
N ILE A 194 -11.77 8.45 4.05
CA ILE A 194 -12.62 9.06 3.02
C ILE A 194 -13.46 7.99 2.32
N TYR A 195 -12.87 6.87 1.96
CA TYR A 195 -13.58 5.77 1.28
C TYR A 195 -14.66 5.16 2.15
N ALA A 196 -14.40 5.00 3.45
CA ALA A 196 -15.35 4.44 4.41
C ALA A 196 -16.58 5.33 4.68
N LEU A 197 -16.59 6.60 4.23
CA LEU A 197 -17.78 7.46 4.29
C LEU A 197 -18.99 6.88 3.56
N GLN A 198 -18.77 6.01 2.60
CA GLN A 198 -19.84 5.34 1.83
C GLN A 198 -20.57 4.27 2.63
N ASP A 199 -19.95 3.77 3.70
CA ASP A 199 -20.43 2.62 4.47
C ASP A 199 -20.90 3.02 5.88
N ILE A 200 -21.07 4.30 6.22
CA ILE A 200 -21.40 4.78 7.57
C ILE A 200 -22.60 4.04 8.15
N GLU A 201 -23.73 4.03 7.43
CA GLU A 201 -24.98 3.42 7.90
C GLU A 201 -24.86 1.89 8.04
N HIS A 202 -24.12 1.25 7.13
CA HIS A 202 -23.86 -0.18 7.19
C HIS A 202 -22.96 -0.52 8.38
N ASP A 203 -21.82 0.18 8.53
CA ASP A 203 -20.88 -0.05 9.63
C ASP A 203 -21.55 0.17 11.01
N GLN A 204 -22.44 1.18 11.13
CA GLN A 204 -23.20 1.41 12.35
C GLN A 204 -24.18 0.28 12.66
N ARG A 205 -24.90 -0.23 11.66
CA ARG A 205 -25.85 -1.34 11.83
C ARG A 205 -25.16 -2.65 12.22
N GLU A 206 -24.00 -2.92 11.63
CA GLU A 206 -23.23 -4.14 11.88
C GLU A 206 -22.26 -4.01 13.09
N GLY A 207 -22.27 -2.87 13.80
CA GLY A 207 -21.42 -2.65 14.98
C GLY A 207 -19.92 -2.57 14.63
N LEU A 208 -19.56 -2.21 13.39
CA LEU A 208 -18.17 -2.07 12.97
C LEU A 208 -17.58 -0.74 13.42
N HIS A 209 -16.30 -0.76 13.78
CA HIS A 209 -15.62 0.37 14.40
C HIS A 209 -14.82 1.21 13.40
N SER A 210 -15.47 1.70 12.32
CA SER A 210 -14.80 2.68 11.46
C SER A 210 -14.83 4.09 12.08
N ILE A 211 -13.83 4.93 11.73
CA ILE A 211 -13.84 6.36 12.12
C ILE A 211 -15.12 7.05 11.64
N PRO A 212 -15.58 6.87 10.37
CA PRO A 212 -16.84 7.45 9.93
C PRO A 212 -18.08 6.98 10.70
N ALA A 213 -18.14 5.71 11.08
CA ALA A 213 -19.26 5.21 11.88
C ALA A 213 -19.33 5.83 13.27
N ARG A 214 -18.18 6.15 13.89
CA ARG A 214 -18.08 6.75 15.22
C ARG A 214 -18.21 8.26 15.23
N LEU A 215 -17.54 8.97 14.31
CA LEU A 215 -17.42 10.41 14.33
C LEU A 215 -18.40 11.13 13.40
N GLY A 216 -19.05 10.39 12.50
CA GLY A 216 -19.87 10.94 11.43
C GLY A 216 -19.03 11.61 10.34
N ARG A 217 -19.70 12.04 9.27
CA ARG A 217 -19.06 12.51 8.03
C ARG A 217 -18.13 13.73 8.22
N GLY A 218 -18.62 14.78 8.92
CA GLY A 218 -17.90 16.05 9.03
C GLY A 218 -16.57 15.91 9.77
N LYS A 219 -16.60 15.27 10.96
CA LYS A 219 -15.39 15.04 11.76
C LYS A 219 -14.42 14.08 11.07
N SER A 220 -14.93 13.07 10.35
CA SER A 220 -14.08 12.14 9.60
C SER A 220 -13.33 12.81 8.46
N LEU A 221 -13.97 13.72 7.71
CA LEU A 221 -13.30 14.51 6.68
C LEU A 221 -12.23 15.45 7.29
N LEU A 222 -12.47 16.00 8.48
CA LEU A 222 -11.47 16.80 9.18
C LEU A 222 -10.29 15.94 9.65
N THR A 223 -10.57 14.75 10.21
CA THR A 223 -9.54 13.77 10.58
C THR A 223 -8.68 13.37 9.38
N ALA A 224 -9.30 13.05 8.26
CA ALA A 224 -8.57 12.71 7.03
C ALA A 224 -7.68 13.87 6.54
N LYS A 225 -8.15 15.12 6.61
CA LYS A 225 -7.34 16.30 6.27
C LYS A 225 -6.11 16.43 7.16
N PHE A 226 -6.29 16.29 8.47
CA PHE A 226 -5.20 16.34 9.42
C PHE A 226 -4.17 15.24 9.19
N VAL A 227 -4.64 14.01 8.96
CA VAL A 227 -3.79 12.85 8.66
C VAL A 227 -3.00 13.06 7.36
N HIS A 228 -3.63 13.58 6.31
CA HIS A 228 -2.94 13.92 5.06
C HIS A 228 -1.93 15.05 5.21
N LEU A 229 -2.19 16.05 6.07
CA LEU A 229 -1.21 17.10 6.40
C LEU A 229 0.03 16.49 7.07
N LEU A 230 -0.16 15.59 8.04
CA LEU A 230 0.95 14.86 8.67
C LEU A 230 1.71 13.99 7.66
N ALA A 231 0.99 13.34 6.73
CA ALA A 231 1.60 12.57 5.64
C ALA A 231 2.49 13.47 4.77
N LEU A 232 2.03 14.67 4.37
CA LEU A 232 2.84 15.63 3.62
C LEU A 232 4.10 16.06 4.40
N LEU A 233 3.99 16.26 5.70
CA LEU A 233 5.15 16.56 6.54
C LEU A 233 6.18 15.44 6.50
N LEU A 234 5.75 14.18 6.64
CA LEU A 234 6.65 13.03 6.53
C LEU A 234 7.30 12.97 5.14
N LEU A 235 6.57 13.28 4.07
CA LEU A 235 7.12 13.30 2.72
C LEU A 235 8.20 14.37 2.54
N VAL A 236 8.03 15.55 3.13
CA VAL A 236 9.07 16.59 3.20
C VAL A 236 10.30 16.10 3.98
N LEU A 237 10.09 15.37 5.08
CA LEU A 237 11.19 14.79 5.85
C LEU A 237 11.92 13.67 5.08
N VAL A 238 11.22 12.83 4.29
CA VAL A 238 11.84 11.87 3.35
C VAL A 238 12.81 12.61 2.43
N MET A 239 12.35 13.68 1.78
CA MET A 239 13.17 14.50 0.89
C MET A 239 14.38 15.08 1.62
N ARG A 240 14.20 15.63 2.83
CA ARG A 240 15.28 16.27 3.60
C ARG A 240 16.35 15.28 4.07
N THR A 241 15.96 14.04 4.37
CA THR A 241 16.86 13.01 4.90
C THR A 241 17.51 12.15 3.80
N SER A 242 17.07 12.26 2.54
CA SER A 242 17.64 11.54 1.40
C SER A 242 18.38 12.51 0.45
N PRO A 243 19.72 12.44 0.34
CA PRO A 243 20.47 13.26 -0.60
C PRO A 243 19.96 13.15 -2.04
N ALA A 244 19.65 11.94 -2.51
CA ALA A 244 19.18 11.72 -3.87
C ALA A 244 17.88 12.48 -4.18
N LEU A 245 16.95 12.59 -3.22
CA LEU A 245 15.66 13.23 -3.43
C LEU A 245 15.67 14.75 -3.24
N ARG A 246 16.73 15.32 -2.68
CA ARG A 246 16.84 16.77 -2.46
C ARG A 246 17.74 17.48 -3.46
N THR A 247 18.64 16.75 -4.15
CA THR A 247 19.56 17.32 -5.12
C THR A 247 18.78 17.90 -6.30
N PRO A 248 19.02 19.17 -6.70
CA PRO A 248 18.34 19.77 -7.84
C PRO A 248 18.71 19.08 -9.15
N HIS A 249 17.68 18.67 -9.90
CA HIS A 249 17.83 18.04 -11.22
C HIS A 249 17.00 18.73 -12.31
N ILE A 250 16.13 19.70 -11.93
CA ILE A 250 15.32 20.45 -12.90
C ILE A 250 16.10 21.67 -13.37
N PRO A 251 16.47 21.79 -14.67
CA PRO A 251 17.28 22.89 -15.18
C PRO A 251 16.65 24.26 -14.87
N GLY A 252 17.50 25.20 -14.40
CA GLY A 252 17.07 26.55 -14.07
C GLY A 252 16.28 26.70 -12.77
N THR A 253 16.26 25.67 -11.93
CA THR A 253 15.57 25.68 -10.63
C THR A 253 16.41 25.03 -9.53
N ASP A 254 16.07 25.30 -8.27
CA ASP A 254 16.64 24.61 -7.11
C ASP A 254 15.79 23.37 -6.70
N MET A 255 15.08 22.75 -7.66
CA MET A 255 14.14 21.66 -7.38
C MET A 255 14.64 20.33 -7.94
N SER A 256 14.44 19.25 -7.14
CA SER A 256 14.47 17.88 -7.62
C SER A 256 13.11 17.50 -8.24
N TRP A 257 13.05 16.43 -9.03
CA TRP A 257 11.77 15.88 -9.51
C TRP A 257 10.87 15.45 -8.37
N PHE A 258 11.44 14.89 -7.30
CA PHE A 258 10.70 14.50 -6.12
C PHE A 258 10.09 15.69 -5.39
N SER A 259 10.81 16.82 -5.27
CA SER A 259 10.30 18.04 -4.67
C SER A 259 9.10 18.61 -5.43
N LEU A 260 9.17 18.61 -6.77
CA LEU A 260 8.01 18.93 -7.61
C LEU A 260 6.87 17.94 -7.39
N GLY A 261 7.19 16.64 -7.28
CA GLY A 261 6.22 15.59 -6.92
C GLY A 261 5.49 15.88 -5.62
N VAL A 262 6.20 16.32 -4.58
CA VAL A 262 5.60 16.70 -3.28
C VAL A 262 4.60 17.85 -3.44
N VAL A 263 4.92 18.87 -4.21
CA VAL A 263 4.01 20.00 -4.49
C VAL A 263 2.76 19.52 -5.23
N LEU A 264 2.93 18.66 -6.24
CA LEU A 264 1.80 18.09 -6.99
C LEU A 264 0.92 17.20 -6.10
N VAL A 265 1.50 16.42 -5.20
CA VAL A 265 0.75 15.62 -4.22
C VAL A 265 -0.08 16.52 -3.32
N ALA A 266 0.45 17.62 -2.81
CA ALA A 266 -0.33 18.56 -2.00
C ALA A 266 -1.55 19.09 -2.79
N ALA A 267 -1.38 19.44 -4.06
CA ALA A 267 -2.49 19.87 -4.93
C ALA A 267 -3.52 18.74 -5.16
N LEU A 268 -3.05 17.51 -5.43
CA LEU A 268 -3.93 16.34 -5.63
C LEU A 268 -4.73 15.99 -4.38
N LEU A 269 -4.13 16.08 -3.18
CA LEU A 269 -4.84 15.88 -1.91
C LEU A 269 -5.93 16.95 -1.68
N LEU A 270 -5.68 18.21 -2.05
CA LEU A 270 -6.72 19.24 -2.01
C LEU A 270 -7.89 18.91 -2.95
N ILE A 271 -7.61 18.42 -4.15
CA ILE A 271 -8.63 17.99 -5.11
C ILE A 271 -9.39 16.78 -4.57
N GLU A 272 -8.68 15.81 -3.95
CA GLU A 272 -9.27 14.63 -3.32
C GLU A 272 -10.29 14.99 -2.25
N HIS A 273 -9.93 15.89 -1.32
CA HIS A 273 -10.87 16.34 -0.30
C HIS A 273 -12.08 17.08 -0.87
N ARG A 274 -11.90 17.88 -1.93
CA ARG A 274 -13.03 18.51 -2.65
C ARG A 274 -13.92 17.48 -3.33
N ALA A 275 -13.33 16.44 -3.94
CA ALA A 275 -14.07 15.35 -4.58
C ALA A 275 -14.86 14.54 -3.53
N ALA A 276 -14.26 14.25 -2.36
CA ALA A 276 -14.91 13.57 -1.25
C ALA A 276 -16.11 14.35 -0.70
N GLN A 277 -15.99 15.68 -0.57
CA GLN A 277 -17.11 16.55 -0.16
C GLN A 277 -18.29 16.47 -1.13
N ARG A 278 -18.03 16.27 -2.43
CA ARG A 278 -19.02 16.13 -3.51
C ARG A 278 -19.46 14.68 -3.77
N ASN A 279 -19.15 13.72 -2.87
CA ASN A 279 -19.45 12.29 -2.99
C ASN A 279 -18.83 11.61 -4.23
N ARG A 280 -17.77 12.17 -4.82
CA ARG A 280 -17.05 11.56 -5.95
C ARG A 280 -15.98 10.58 -5.46
N PHE A 281 -16.41 9.53 -4.76
CA PHE A 281 -15.51 8.61 -4.05
C PHE A 281 -14.59 7.81 -4.99
N THR A 282 -15.06 7.40 -6.17
CA THR A 282 -14.19 6.69 -7.13
C THR A 282 -13.03 7.56 -7.59
N LEU A 283 -13.28 8.84 -7.88
CA LEU A 283 -12.24 9.80 -8.23
C LEU A 283 -11.28 10.03 -7.06
N ALA A 284 -11.82 10.30 -5.87
CA ALA A 284 -11.02 10.55 -4.67
C ALA A 284 -10.16 9.34 -4.30
N PHE A 285 -10.76 8.14 -4.22
CA PHE A 285 -10.07 6.95 -3.74
C PHE A 285 -9.11 6.34 -4.77
N PHE A 286 -9.54 6.15 -6.01
CA PHE A 286 -8.77 5.36 -6.98
C PHE A 286 -7.88 6.22 -7.87
N THR A 287 -8.48 7.20 -8.57
CA THR A 287 -7.76 7.95 -9.61
C THR A 287 -6.69 8.85 -9.03
N LEU A 288 -7.06 9.68 -8.03
CA LEU A 288 -6.12 10.65 -7.46
C LEU A 288 -5.01 9.96 -6.68
N ASN A 289 -5.34 8.95 -5.87
CA ASN A 289 -4.33 8.22 -5.11
C ASN A 289 -3.43 7.34 -5.99
N GLY A 290 -3.96 6.79 -7.08
CA GLY A 290 -3.14 6.13 -8.09
C GLY A 290 -2.14 7.08 -8.74
N LEU A 291 -2.55 8.30 -9.09
CA LEU A 291 -1.65 9.34 -9.61
C LEU A 291 -0.60 9.75 -8.59
N ILE A 292 -0.98 9.97 -7.32
CA ILE A 292 -0.04 10.30 -6.24
C ILE A 292 1.08 9.25 -6.16
N ALA A 293 0.71 7.96 -6.09
CA ALA A 293 1.68 6.89 -5.96
C ALA A 293 2.64 6.81 -7.16
N LEU A 294 2.10 6.89 -8.38
CA LEU A 294 2.91 6.83 -9.60
C LEU A 294 3.83 8.04 -9.76
N LEU A 295 3.32 9.25 -9.54
CA LEU A 295 4.09 10.48 -9.67
C LEU A 295 5.26 10.51 -8.69
N LEU A 296 5.02 10.19 -7.40
CA LEU A 296 6.08 10.17 -6.40
C LEU A 296 7.14 9.12 -6.69
N ALA A 297 6.73 7.90 -7.05
CA ALA A 297 7.68 6.85 -7.36
C ALA A 297 8.49 7.17 -8.61
N ALA A 298 7.85 7.63 -9.69
CA ALA A 298 8.54 7.99 -10.92
C ALA A 298 9.52 9.15 -10.69
N ALA A 299 9.10 10.21 -10.00
CA ALA A 299 9.94 11.34 -9.67
C ALA A 299 11.15 10.95 -8.80
N GLY A 300 10.89 10.16 -7.74
CA GLY A 300 11.97 9.74 -6.85
C GLY A 300 12.95 8.75 -7.51
N VAL A 301 12.45 7.81 -8.31
CA VAL A 301 13.34 6.91 -9.09
C VAL A 301 14.16 7.70 -10.11
N ALA A 302 13.56 8.69 -10.79
CA ALA A 302 14.29 9.55 -11.71
C ALA A 302 15.43 10.29 -11.01
N ASP A 303 15.17 10.90 -9.85
CA ASP A 303 16.22 11.60 -9.08
C ASP A 303 17.36 10.64 -8.65
N VAL A 304 17.03 9.40 -8.21
CA VAL A 304 18.04 8.40 -7.85
C VAL A 304 18.90 8.02 -9.07
N LEU A 305 18.27 7.78 -10.22
CA LEU A 305 18.98 7.39 -11.45
C LEU A 305 19.87 8.52 -12.01
N LEU A 306 19.49 9.78 -11.79
CA LEU A 306 20.30 10.94 -12.19
C LEU A 306 21.52 11.17 -11.28
N MET A 307 21.54 10.56 -10.10
CA MET A 307 22.69 10.61 -9.18
C MET A 307 23.67 9.43 -9.36
N MET A 308 23.27 8.37 -10.07
CA MET A 308 24.13 7.22 -10.38
C MET A 308 25.01 7.49 -11.59
#